data_0973ea311fc93fc2d7083e8aef912abd
#
_entry.id   0973ea311fc93fc2d7083e8aef912abd
#
_cell.length_a   1.000
_cell.length_b   1.000
_cell.length_c   1.000
_cell.angle_alpha   90.00
_cell.angle_beta   90.00
_cell.angle_gamma   90.00
#
_symmetry.space_group_name_H-M   'P 1'
#
loop_
_entity.id
_entity.type
_entity.pdbx_description
1 polymer ?
#
loop_
_entity_poly.entity_id
_entity_poly.type
_entity_poly.pdbx_seq_one_letter_code
_entity_poly.pdbx_strand_id
1 'polypeptide(L)'
;MRATWNKYPDDTAKHFAALGADDSTYRRDWSRTCDAMVHMLAGHPSIVAWVLFNEGWGQFNACDAAERIHALDPTRPIDATSGWYDQRCGDFHSVHNYFRPLEIYPDKGPLHGYVAEYEKKHKRRCRAAHYAVLPVAQHGVRAFMISEFGGLAQLVADHAAVSRAYGYGEYDSIEDWRAAVRSVLASAESLESRGLAGYVYTQVSDVEEELNGLLTYDRRLNKFVQ
;
A
#
# COMPACT_ATOMS: atom_id res chain seq x y z
N MET A 1 16.93 -4.85 4.81
CA MET A 1 16.77 -3.53 4.12
C MET A 1 16.13 -2.57 5.12
N ARG A 2 16.60 -1.33 5.22
CA ARG A 2 15.93 -0.30 6.01
C ARG A 2 15.47 0.77 5.04
N ALA A 3 14.17 0.85 4.77
CA ALA A 3 13.62 2.08 4.22
C ALA A 3 13.90 3.19 5.22
N THR A 4 14.65 4.17 4.83
CA THR A 4 14.79 5.36 5.65
C THR A 4 13.64 6.28 5.27
N TRP A 5 12.80 6.60 6.22
CA TRP A 5 11.66 7.53 6.16
C TRP A 5 12.14 8.93 5.80
N ASN A 6 12.88 9.05 4.69
CA ASN A 6 13.54 10.27 4.31
C ASN A 6 12.67 11.15 3.40
N LYS A 7 12.96 12.43 3.45
CA LYS A 7 12.24 13.53 2.82
C LYS A 7 12.19 13.52 1.29
N TYR A 8 12.75 12.53 0.62
CA TYR A 8 12.98 12.64 -0.81
C TYR A 8 12.06 11.72 -1.59
N PRO A 9 11.16 12.30 -2.40
CA PRO A 9 10.37 11.51 -3.35
C PRO A 9 11.18 11.02 -4.56
N ASP A 10 12.43 11.50 -4.72
CA ASP A 10 13.32 11.16 -5.83
C ASP A 10 14.07 9.85 -5.53
N ASP A 11 13.97 8.88 -6.41
CA ASP A 11 14.60 7.57 -6.31
C ASP A 11 15.77 7.36 -7.27
N THR A 12 16.44 8.45 -7.65
CA THR A 12 17.68 8.43 -8.45
C THR A 12 18.90 8.00 -7.63
N ALA A 13 20.02 7.80 -8.30
CA ALA A 13 21.29 7.36 -7.70
C ALA A 13 21.72 8.17 -6.47
N LYS A 14 21.30 9.42 -6.36
CA LYS A 14 21.61 10.29 -5.21
C LYS A 14 20.95 9.81 -3.91
N HIS A 15 19.86 9.07 -4.01
CA HIS A 15 19.06 8.68 -2.88
C HIS A 15 18.95 7.16 -2.68
N PHE A 16 19.64 6.35 -3.47
CA PHE A 16 19.62 4.88 -3.36
C PHE A 16 19.91 4.40 -1.94
N ALA A 17 20.93 4.94 -1.28
CA ALA A 17 21.24 4.57 0.11
C ALA A 17 20.11 4.92 1.08
N ALA A 18 19.41 6.02 0.85
CA ALA A 18 18.29 6.45 1.68
C ALA A 18 17.06 5.53 1.53
N LEU A 19 16.91 4.91 0.37
CA LEU A 19 15.83 3.98 0.04
C LEU A 19 16.22 2.51 0.21
N GLY A 20 17.47 2.22 0.64
CA GLY A 20 17.98 0.86 0.81
C GLY A 20 18.28 0.17 -0.52
N ALA A 21 18.59 0.94 -1.56
CA ALA A 21 18.85 0.48 -2.91
C ALA A 21 20.29 0.77 -3.41
N ASP A 22 21.22 1.03 -2.51
CA ASP A 22 22.62 1.35 -2.86
C ASP A 22 23.42 0.14 -3.35
N ASP A 23 23.03 -1.09 -2.99
CA ASP A 23 23.67 -2.30 -3.51
C ASP A 23 23.30 -2.53 -4.98
N SER A 24 24.31 -2.50 -5.84
CA SER A 24 24.13 -2.75 -7.27
C SER A 24 23.74 -4.21 -7.59
N THR A 25 24.14 -5.16 -6.76
CA THR A 25 23.76 -6.57 -6.89
C THR A 25 22.26 -6.70 -6.63
N TYR A 26 21.76 -6.08 -5.55
CA TYR A 26 20.32 -6.02 -5.26
C TYR A 26 19.53 -5.47 -6.46
N ARG A 27 19.91 -4.31 -7.00
CA ARG A 27 19.18 -3.69 -8.12
C ARG A 27 19.15 -4.57 -9.36
N ARG A 28 20.27 -5.21 -9.69
CA ARG A 28 20.35 -6.16 -10.80
C ARG A 28 19.47 -7.38 -10.59
N ASP A 29 19.55 -7.97 -9.40
CA ASP A 29 18.81 -9.20 -9.09
C ASP A 29 17.31 -8.93 -8.98
N TRP A 30 16.91 -7.79 -8.41
CA TRP A 30 15.54 -7.30 -8.42
C TRP A 30 15.01 -7.19 -9.87
N SER A 31 15.77 -6.54 -10.74
CA SER A 31 15.40 -6.35 -12.14
C SER A 31 15.20 -7.68 -12.88
N ARG A 32 16.14 -8.61 -12.72
CA ARG A 32 16.05 -9.94 -13.33
C ARG A 32 14.86 -10.75 -12.79
N THR A 33 14.60 -10.64 -11.50
CA THR A 33 13.47 -11.31 -10.87
C THR A 33 12.14 -10.77 -11.38
N CYS A 34 11.99 -9.45 -11.50
CA CYS A 34 10.78 -8.85 -12.08
C CYS A 34 10.55 -9.32 -13.53
N ASP A 35 11.59 -9.33 -14.37
CA ASP A 35 11.48 -9.81 -15.75
C ASP A 35 11.02 -11.28 -15.79
N ALA A 36 11.66 -12.12 -14.98
CA ALA A 36 11.31 -13.55 -14.89
C ALA A 36 9.87 -13.75 -14.40
N MET A 37 9.42 -12.98 -13.42
CA MET A 37 8.03 -13.04 -12.91
C MET A 37 7.02 -12.65 -13.99
N VAL A 38 7.27 -11.56 -14.72
CA VAL A 38 6.38 -11.14 -15.81
C VAL A 38 6.31 -12.21 -16.88
N HIS A 39 7.44 -12.73 -17.35
CA HIS A 39 7.46 -13.80 -18.35
C HIS A 39 6.74 -15.08 -17.90
N MET A 40 6.89 -15.44 -16.62
CA MET A 40 6.26 -16.64 -16.08
C MET A 40 4.76 -16.46 -15.87
N LEU A 41 4.32 -15.28 -15.45
CA LEU A 41 2.98 -15.06 -14.92
C LEU A 41 2.05 -14.31 -15.88
N ALA A 42 2.55 -13.70 -16.95
CA ALA A 42 1.73 -12.91 -17.88
C ALA A 42 0.59 -13.71 -18.55
N GLY A 43 0.72 -15.04 -18.63
CA GLY A 43 -0.33 -15.91 -19.14
C GLY A 43 -1.52 -16.14 -18.18
N HIS A 44 -1.45 -15.68 -16.93
CA HIS A 44 -2.50 -15.88 -15.92
C HIS A 44 -3.52 -14.73 -15.95
N PRO A 45 -4.80 -14.99 -16.31
CA PRO A 45 -5.82 -13.93 -16.42
C PRO A 45 -6.23 -13.32 -15.09
N SER A 46 -5.91 -13.97 -13.97
CA SER A 46 -6.16 -13.43 -12.63
C SER A 46 -5.20 -12.31 -12.21
N ILE A 47 -4.10 -12.15 -12.92
CA ILE A 47 -3.19 -11.02 -12.70
C ILE A 47 -3.72 -9.85 -13.51
N VAL A 48 -4.07 -8.76 -12.84
CA VAL A 48 -4.71 -7.59 -13.45
C VAL A 48 -3.81 -6.35 -13.49
N ALA A 49 -2.76 -6.34 -12.69
CA ALA A 49 -1.80 -5.23 -12.62
C ALA A 49 -0.44 -5.71 -12.12
N TRP A 50 0.61 -4.97 -12.42
CA TRP A 50 1.95 -5.15 -11.84
C TRP A 50 2.24 -4.06 -10.82
N VAL A 51 2.66 -4.45 -9.62
CA VAL A 51 3.09 -3.53 -8.56
C VAL A 51 4.59 -3.69 -8.37
N LEU A 52 5.37 -2.63 -8.58
CA LEU A 52 6.82 -2.74 -8.66
C LEU A 52 7.53 -2.49 -7.34
N PHE A 53 7.21 -1.38 -6.67
CA PHE A 53 7.79 -1.03 -5.38
C PHE A 53 6.70 -0.78 -4.35
N ASN A 54 6.93 -1.25 -3.13
CA ASN A 54 6.04 -1.06 -2.00
C ASN A 54 6.69 -0.14 -0.96
N GLU A 55 6.02 0.95 -0.62
CA GLU A 55 6.37 1.86 0.49
C GLU A 55 7.83 2.35 0.47
N GLY A 56 8.40 2.50 -0.72
CA GLY A 56 9.78 3.00 -0.88
C GLY A 56 10.87 2.01 -0.47
N TRP A 57 10.52 0.79 -0.05
CA TRP A 57 11.50 -0.21 0.34
C TRP A 57 12.32 -0.70 -0.85
N GLY A 58 13.60 -0.35 -0.84
CA GLY A 58 14.50 -0.72 -1.92
C GLY A 58 14.16 -0.07 -3.27
N GLN A 59 13.39 1.01 -3.27
CA GLN A 59 12.97 1.70 -4.48
C GLN A 59 14.15 2.37 -5.19
N PHE A 60 14.19 2.21 -6.51
CA PHE A 60 15.17 2.85 -7.39
C PHE A 60 14.64 2.95 -8.81
N ASN A 61 14.87 4.09 -9.46
CA ASN A 61 14.54 4.33 -10.87
C ASN A 61 13.18 3.75 -11.27
N ALA A 62 12.13 4.02 -10.47
CA ALA A 62 10.83 3.38 -10.66
C ALA A 62 10.22 3.67 -12.03
N CYS A 63 10.50 4.83 -12.63
CA CYS A 63 10.01 5.14 -13.97
C CYS A 63 10.65 4.26 -15.04
N ASP A 64 11.97 4.08 -15.01
CA ASP A 64 12.67 3.18 -15.94
C ASP A 64 12.20 1.73 -15.76
N ALA A 65 11.97 1.34 -14.50
CA ALA A 65 11.42 0.01 -14.19
C ALA A 65 10.01 -0.17 -14.77
N ALA A 66 9.13 0.82 -14.63
CA ALA A 66 7.78 0.79 -15.17
C ALA A 66 7.78 0.69 -16.70
N GLU A 67 8.60 1.50 -17.38
CA GLU A 67 8.76 1.45 -18.84
C GLU A 67 9.24 0.07 -19.31
N ARG A 68 10.20 -0.52 -18.61
CA ARG A 68 10.73 -1.84 -18.92
C ARG A 68 9.67 -2.94 -18.76
N ILE A 69 8.90 -2.93 -17.66
CA ILE A 69 7.84 -3.91 -17.43
C ILE A 69 6.70 -3.72 -18.44
N HIS A 70 6.35 -2.48 -18.78
CA HIS A 70 5.39 -2.20 -19.83
C HIS A 70 5.82 -2.73 -21.20
N ALA A 71 7.11 -2.68 -21.50
CA ALA A 71 7.64 -3.27 -22.74
C ALA A 71 7.54 -4.82 -22.77
N LEU A 72 7.59 -5.48 -21.60
CA LEU A 72 7.42 -6.92 -21.47
C LEU A 72 5.95 -7.35 -21.50
N ASP A 73 5.08 -6.56 -20.86
CA ASP A 73 3.63 -6.79 -20.82
C ASP A 73 2.86 -5.47 -20.99
N PRO A 74 2.54 -5.10 -22.24
CA PRO A 74 1.77 -3.87 -22.51
C PRO A 74 0.27 -4.01 -22.22
N THR A 75 -0.18 -5.18 -21.76
CA THR A 75 -1.60 -5.45 -21.57
C THR A 75 -2.12 -5.13 -20.17
N ARG A 76 -1.23 -4.95 -19.19
CA ARG A 76 -1.58 -4.71 -17.80
C ARG A 76 -1.09 -3.37 -17.31
N PRO A 77 -1.90 -2.66 -16.53
CA PRO A 77 -1.48 -1.42 -15.89
C PRO A 77 -0.41 -1.67 -14.82
N ILE A 78 0.37 -0.64 -14.54
CA ILE A 78 1.50 -0.68 -13.64
C ILE A 78 1.33 0.33 -12.50
N ASP A 79 1.38 -0.15 -11.25
CA ASP A 79 1.63 0.65 -10.07
C ASP A 79 3.14 0.69 -9.80
N ALA A 80 3.78 1.77 -10.22
CA ALA A 80 5.22 1.88 -10.15
C ALA A 80 5.74 2.01 -8.71
N THR A 81 4.97 2.67 -7.83
CA THR A 81 5.36 3.01 -6.46
C THR A 81 4.16 2.98 -5.54
N SER A 82 3.79 1.79 -5.06
CA SER A 82 2.62 1.63 -4.22
C SER A 82 2.81 2.33 -2.88
N GLY A 83 1.92 3.27 -2.60
CA GLY A 83 1.75 3.94 -1.32
C GLY A 83 2.62 5.15 -1.07
N TRP A 84 3.93 5.07 -1.33
CA TRP A 84 4.88 6.12 -0.96
C TRP A 84 5.80 6.51 -2.13
N TYR A 85 6.40 7.69 -2.02
CA TYR A 85 7.45 8.20 -2.91
C TYR A 85 7.10 8.13 -4.40
N ASP A 86 5.87 8.56 -4.74
CA ASP A 86 5.40 8.63 -6.12
C ASP A 86 6.39 9.39 -7.02
N GLN A 87 6.82 8.73 -8.09
CA GLN A 87 7.73 9.28 -9.10
C GLN A 87 6.98 9.83 -10.32
N ARG A 88 5.67 9.91 -10.28
CA ARG A 88 4.78 10.42 -11.34
C ARG A 88 4.83 9.60 -12.63
N CYS A 89 5.07 8.31 -12.51
CA CYS A 89 5.08 7.34 -13.60
C CYS A 89 4.18 6.14 -13.29
N GLY A 90 4.04 5.22 -14.26
CA GLY A 90 3.06 4.16 -14.19
C GLY A 90 1.64 4.65 -14.46
N ASP A 91 0.66 3.78 -14.31
CA ASP A 91 -0.75 4.02 -14.63
C ASP A 91 -1.57 4.48 -13.43
N PHE A 92 -1.07 4.20 -12.22
CA PHE A 92 -1.73 4.56 -10.97
C PHE A 92 -0.99 5.66 -10.21
N HIS A 93 -1.77 6.50 -9.56
CA HIS A 93 -1.32 7.26 -8.40
C HIS A 93 -1.93 6.60 -7.17
N SER A 94 -1.16 5.77 -6.49
CA SER A 94 -1.59 4.96 -5.37
C SER A 94 -1.13 5.51 -4.03
N VAL A 95 -1.92 5.28 -2.98
CA VAL A 95 -1.62 5.69 -1.62
C VAL A 95 -1.93 4.58 -0.62
N HIS A 96 -1.18 4.53 0.49
CA HIS A 96 -1.50 3.74 1.67
C HIS A 96 -2.05 4.63 2.78
N ASN A 97 -3.15 4.23 3.39
CA ASN A 97 -3.74 5.01 4.47
C ASN A 97 -4.38 4.15 5.56
N TYR A 98 -3.64 3.91 6.62
CA TYR A 98 -4.11 3.17 7.80
C TYR A 98 -4.57 4.06 8.96
N PHE A 99 -4.38 5.38 8.89
CA PHE A 99 -4.47 6.26 10.07
C PHE A 99 -5.52 7.34 9.97
N ARG A 100 -6.20 7.48 8.83
CA ARG A 100 -6.98 8.67 8.52
C ARG A 100 -8.35 8.35 7.99
N PRO A 101 -9.30 9.25 8.18
CA PRO A 101 -10.53 9.21 7.40
C PRO A 101 -10.19 9.22 5.91
N LEU A 102 -10.78 8.30 5.16
CA LEU A 102 -10.56 8.20 3.71
C LEU A 102 -11.22 9.36 2.94
N GLU A 103 -12.23 9.97 3.51
CA GLU A 103 -13.02 11.07 2.94
C GLU A 103 -12.19 12.33 2.64
N ILE A 104 -10.96 12.37 3.12
CA ILE A 104 -10.03 13.45 2.78
C ILE A 104 -9.54 13.40 1.33
N TYR A 105 -9.59 12.23 0.72
CA TYR A 105 -9.14 12.05 -0.66
C TYR A 105 -10.22 12.47 -1.67
N PRO A 106 -9.82 12.83 -2.88
CA PRO A 106 -8.46 13.13 -3.33
C PRO A 106 -8.07 14.62 -3.13
N ASP A 107 -8.95 15.44 -2.55
CA ASP A 107 -8.89 16.91 -2.64
C ASP A 107 -7.82 17.55 -1.77
N LYS A 108 -7.33 16.84 -0.76
CA LYS A 108 -6.41 17.44 0.21
C LYS A 108 -5.09 16.70 0.24
N GLY A 109 -4.06 17.43 -0.09
CA GLY A 109 -2.69 17.04 0.17
C GLY A 109 -2.41 16.78 1.65
N PRO A 110 -1.16 16.66 2.06
CA PRO A 110 -0.80 16.19 3.38
C PRO A 110 -1.54 16.96 4.45
N LEU A 111 -2.31 16.25 5.24
CA LEU A 111 -3.09 16.83 6.31
C LEU A 111 -2.18 16.99 7.49
N HIS A 112 -1.47 18.11 7.52
CA HIS A 112 -0.57 18.46 8.61
C HIS A 112 -1.21 18.27 10.00
N GLY A 113 -2.51 18.52 10.12
CA GLY A 113 -3.25 18.31 11.36
C GLY A 113 -3.28 16.84 11.80
N TYR A 114 -3.58 15.91 10.89
CA TYR A 114 -3.65 14.49 11.23
C TYR A 114 -2.27 13.88 11.48
N VAL A 115 -1.25 14.31 10.74
CA VAL A 115 0.13 13.89 10.99
C VAL A 115 0.56 14.34 12.39
N ALA A 116 0.30 15.60 12.76
CA ALA A 116 0.63 16.12 14.07
C ALA A 116 -0.11 15.38 15.19
N GLU A 117 -1.39 15.05 14.99
CA GLU A 117 -2.17 14.28 15.95
C GLU A 117 -1.64 12.85 16.12
N TYR A 118 -1.33 12.17 15.00
CA TYR A 118 -0.70 10.86 15.02
C TYR A 118 0.65 10.88 15.74
N GLU A 119 1.53 11.84 15.41
CA GLU A 119 2.83 12.01 16.06
C GLU A 119 2.69 12.19 17.56
N LYS A 120 1.72 13.01 17.99
CA LYS A 120 1.41 13.24 19.40
C LYS A 120 0.94 11.97 20.10
N LYS A 121 0.02 11.23 19.47
CA LYS A 121 -0.56 9.99 20.02
C LYS A 121 0.49 8.88 20.16
N HIS A 122 1.34 8.72 19.16
CA HIS A 122 2.28 7.59 19.08
C HIS A 122 3.72 7.95 19.45
N LYS A 123 3.99 9.21 19.87
CA LYS A 123 5.34 9.73 20.19
C LYS A 123 6.38 9.44 19.08
N ARG A 124 5.93 9.39 17.84
CA ARG A 124 6.75 9.12 16.66
C ARG A 124 6.60 10.27 15.67
N ARG A 125 7.71 10.73 15.11
CA ARG A 125 7.68 11.68 13.99
C ARG A 125 7.26 10.95 12.72
N CYS A 126 6.12 11.37 12.16
CA CYS A 126 5.72 11.04 10.80
C CYS A 126 6.23 12.11 9.85
N ARG A 127 6.94 11.71 8.82
CA ARG A 127 7.35 12.67 7.80
C ARG A 127 6.21 12.86 6.81
N ALA A 128 5.72 14.09 6.71
CA ALA A 128 4.55 14.46 5.90
C ALA A 128 4.65 14.04 4.42
N ALA A 129 5.87 13.85 3.91
CA ALA A 129 6.11 13.41 2.54
C ALA A 129 5.56 12.02 2.22
N HIS A 130 5.44 11.12 3.21
CA HIS A 130 4.88 9.78 3.01
C HIS A 130 3.39 9.80 2.65
N TYR A 131 2.71 10.87 3.03
CA TYR A 131 1.27 11.01 2.89
C TYR A 131 0.89 12.13 1.94
N ALA A 132 1.86 12.60 1.15
CA ALA A 132 1.60 13.62 0.15
C ALA A 132 0.75 13.02 -0.96
N VAL A 133 -0.54 13.25 -0.88
CA VAL A 133 -1.45 13.06 -2.01
C VAL A 133 -1.36 14.31 -2.87
N LEU A 134 -0.97 14.14 -4.11
CA LEU A 134 -1.02 15.23 -5.06
C LEU A 134 -2.48 15.59 -5.32
N PRO A 135 -2.82 16.88 -5.45
CA PRO A 135 -4.15 17.28 -5.92
C PRO A 135 -4.49 16.59 -7.24
N VAL A 136 -5.77 16.28 -7.45
CA VAL A 136 -6.26 15.60 -8.69
C VAL A 136 -5.67 16.20 -9.96
N ALA A 137 -5.56 17.54 -10.03
CA ALA A 137 -4.93 18.23 -11.15
C ALA A 137 -3.44 17.88 -11.39
N GLN A 138 -2.78 17.27 -10.42
CA GLN A 138 -1.38 16.85 -10.51
C GLN A 138 -1.21 15.36 -10.74
N HIS A 139 -2.30 14.57 -10.68
CA HIS A 139 -2.27 13.13 -10.98
C HIS A 139 -2.08 12.88 -12.48
N GLY A 140 -2.28 13.90 -13.32
CA GLY A 140 -2.29 13.74 -14.76
C GLY A 140 -3.45 12.86 -15.21
N VAL A 141 -3.16 11.92 -16.09
CA VAL A 141 -4.12 10.92 -16.59
C VAL A 141 -4.11 9.61 -15.78
N ARG A 142 -3.30 9.55 -14.71
CA ARG A 142 -3.18 8.34 -13.90
C ARG A 142 -4.40 8.14 -13.01
N ALA A 143 -4.83 6.88 -12.89
CA ALA A 143 -5.95 6.52 -12.03
C ALA A 143 -5.55 6.65 -10.55
N PHE A 144 -6.38 7.33 -9.74
CA PHE A 144 -6.17 7.42 -8.30
C PHE A 144 -6.64 6.13 -7.61
N MET A 145 -5.79 5.58 -6.76
CA MET A 145 -6.03 4.31 -6.07
C MET A 145 -5.61 4.38 -4.60
N ILE A 146 -6.37 3.73 -3.71
CA ILE A 146 -5.93 3.46 -2.35
C ILE A 146 -5.46 2.01 -2.32
N SER A 147 -4.16 1.81 -2.50
CA SER A 147 -3.57 0.47 -2.68
C SER A 147 -3.38 -0.31 -1.39
N GLU A 148 -3.48 0.34 -0.22
CA GLU A 148 -3.60 -0.32 1.08
C GLU A 148 -4.37 0.56 2.06
N PHE A 149 -5.30 -0.04 2.82
CA PHE A 149 -6.01 0.60 3.92
C PHE A 149 -6.68 -0.44 4.83
N GLY A 150 -7.20 0.00 5.95
CA GLY A 150 -7.86 -0.85 6.93
C GLY A 150 -6.88 -1.34 7.98
N GLY A 151 -6.35 -2.55 7.84
CA GLY A 151 -5.40 -3.11 8.80
C GLY A 151 -5.97 -3.26 10.21
N LEU A 152 -7.30 -3.49 10.33
CA LEU A 152 -8.02 -3.60 11.59
C LEU A 152 -7.87 -5.02 12.13
N ALA A 153 -7.26 -5.18 13.30
CA ALA A 153 -6.91 -6.48 13.85
C ALA A 153 -7.94 -7.00 14.84
N GLN A 154 -8.20 -8.30 14.74
CA GLN A 154 -9.02 -9.05 15.71
C GLN A 154 -8.43 -10.45 15.88
N LEU A 155 -8.05 -10.79 17.12
CA LEU A 155 -7.51 -12.10 17.48
C LEU A 155 -8.63 -13.14 17.62
N VAL A 156 -8.51 -14.23 16.87
CA VAL A 156 -9.27 -15.47 17.08
C VAL A 156 -8.31 -16.54 17.60
N ALA A 157 -8.26 -16.74 18.91
CA ALA A 157 -7.20 -17.46 19.61
C ALA A 157 -6.90 -18.86 19.04
N ASP A 158 -7.94 -19.65 18.74
CA ASP A 158 -7.78 -21.03 18.25
C ASP A 158 -7.38 -21.10 16.76
N HIS A 159 -7.35 -19.96 16.08
CA HIS A 159 -7.10 -19.84 14.65
C HIS A 159 -5.94 -18.89 14.31
N ALA A 160 -5.20 -18.45 15.32
CA ALA A 160 -4.06 -17.56 15.15
C ALA A 160 -2.73 -18.31 15.37
N ALA A 161 -1.67 -17.86 14.68
CA ALA A 161 -0.31 -18.37 14.88
C ALA A 161 0.38 -17.76 16.09
N VAL A 162 -0.13 -16.66 16.61
CA VAL A 162 0.45 -15.85 17.69
C VAL A 162 -0.61 -15.45 18.70
N SER A 163 -0.18 -15.08 19.90
CA SER A 163 -1.08 -14.67 21.00
C SER A 163 -1.30 -13.16 21.09
N ARG A 164 -0.65 -12.37 20.25
CA ARG A 164 -0.74 -10.91 20.24
C ARG A 164 -0.91 -10.41 18.81
N ALA A 165 -1.91 -9.57 18.63
CA ALA A 165 -2.16 -8.91 17.36
C ALA A 165 -1.24 -7.70 17.16
N TYR A 166 -0.94 -7.42 15.89
CA TYR A 166 -0.51 -6.12 15.40
C TYR A 166 -1.56 -5.61 14.41
N GLY A 167 -1.91 -4.34 14.52
CA GLY A 167 -2.85 -3.67 13.60
C GLY A 167 -2.94 -2.17 13.86
N TYR A 168 -3.66 -1.48 12.98
CA TYR A 168 -3.90 -0.03 13.08
C TYR A 168 -5.16 0.31 13.90
N GLY A 169 -5.93 -0.71 14.27
CA GLY A 169 -7.00 -0.72 15.25
C GLY A 169 -7.18 -2.14 15.75
N GLU A 170 -7.29 -2.32 17.04
CA GLU A 170 -7.49 -3.63 17.68
C GLU A 170 -8.89 -3.70 18.28
N TYR A 171 -9.56 -4.83 18.12
CA TYR A 171 -10.93 -5.07 18.56
C TYR A 171 -11.00 -6.36 19.38
N ASP A 172 -11.69 -6.27 20.53
CA ASP A 172 -11.87 -7.41 21.43
C ASP A 172 -13.03 -8.33 20.97
N SER A 173 -14.03 -7.76 20.30
CA SER A 173 -15.15 -8.53 19.76
C SER A 173 -15.12 -8.58 18.23
N ILE A 174 -15.58 -9.72 17.68
CA ILE A 174 -15.66 -9.90 16.24
C ILE A 174 -16.78 -9.04 15.63
N GLU A 175 -17.82 -8.74 16.40
CA GLU A 175 -18.93 -7.88 16.01
C GLU A 175 -18.48 -6.43 15.81
N ASP A 176 -17.73 -5.89 16.77
CA ASP A 176 -17.16 -4.54 16.66
C ASP A 176 -16.16 -4.44 15.53
N TRP A 177 -15.32 -5.47 15.38
CA TRP A 177 -14.39 -5.56 14.27
C TRP A 177 -15.12 -5.56 12.92
N ARG A 178 -16.19 -6.37 12.77
CA ARG A 178 -17.02 -6.40 11.55
C ARG A 178 -17.65 -5.04 11.25
N ALA A 179 -18.16 -4.38 12.27
CA ALA A 179 -18.75 -3.05 12.11
C ALA A 179 -17.69 -2.04 11.63
N ALA A 180 -16.49 -2.08 12.19
CA ALA A 180 -15.40 -1.22 11.80
C ALA A 180 -14.91 -1.51 10.37
N VAL A 181 -14.76 -2.77 9.98
CA VAL A 181 -14.38 -3.15 8.61
C VAL A 181 -15.44 -2.69 7.61
N ARG A 182 -16.73 -2.89 7.88
CA ARG A 182 -17.80 -2.38 7.02
C ARG A 182 -17.79 -0.87 6.89
N SER A 183 -17.51 -0.16 7.99
CA SER A 183 -17.43 1.29 8.00
C SER A 183 -16.29 1.80 7.11
N VAL A 184 -15.10 1.22 7.22
CA VAL A 184 -13.95 1.67 6.41
C VAL A 184 -14.11 1.30 4.93
N LEU A 185 -14.75 0.17 4.62
CA LEU A 185 -15.08 -0.20 3.23
C LEU A 185 -16.10 0.78 2.64
N ALA A 186 -17.17 1.11 3.37
CA ALA A 186 -18.15 2.10 2.92
C ALA A 186 -17.52 3.48 2.71
N SER A 187 -16.56 3.88 3.55
CA SER A 187 -15.79 5.10 3.33
C SER A 187 -15.02 5.06 2.00
N ALA A 188 -14.36 3.95 1.68
CA ALA A 188 -13.65 3.81 0.40
C ALA A 188 -14.62 3.86 -0.79
N GLU A 189 -15.73 3.13 -0.73
CA GLU A 189 -16.78 3.12 -1.76
C GLU A 189 -17.34 4.52 -2.02
N SER A 190 -17.52 5.32 -0.97
CA SER A 190 -18.01 6.69 -1.10
C SER A 190 -17.13 7.60 -1.96
N LEU A 191 -15.85 7.24 -2.13
CA LEU A 191 -14.89 8.01 -2.92
C LEU A 191 -14.96 7.74 -4.42
N GLU A 192 -15.68 6.72 -4.89
CA GLU A 192 -15.84 6.45 -6.32
C GLU A 192 -16.37 7.67 -7.06
N SER A 193 -17.39 8.33 -6.51
CA SER A 193 -17.97 9.56 -7.07
C SER A 193 -17.00 10.74 -7.09
N ARG A 194 -15.90 10.66 -6.36
CA ARG A 194 -14.84 11.67 -6.25
C ARG A 194 -13.58 11.30 -7.03
N GLY A 195 -13.65 10.23 -7.84
CA GLY A 195 -12.59 9.83 -8.76
C GLY A 195 -11.63 8.75 -8.22
N LEU A 196 -12.01 8.03 -7.15
CA LEU A 196 -11.28 6.82 -6.76
C LEU A 196 -11.54 5.73 -7.81
N ALA A 197 -10.48 5.23 -8.44
CA ALA A 197 -10.55 4.20 -9.47
C ALA A 197 -10.54 2.77 -8.89
N GLY A 198 -10.01 2.60 -7.69
CA GLY A 198 -9.96 1.30 -7.02
C GLY A 198 -9.34 1.38 -5.64
N TYR A 199 -9.53 0.32 -4.87
CA TYR A 199 -8.94 0.18 -3.54
C TYR A 199 -8.60 -1.27 -3.23
N VAL A 200 -7.63 -1.48 -2.34
CA VAL A 200 -7.23 -2.79 -1.82
C VAL A 200 -7.26 -2.76 -0.29
N TYR A 201 -8.16 -3.55 0.28
CA TYR A 201 -8.24 -3.72 1.73
C TYR A 201 -7.13 -4.66 2.23
N THR A 202 -6.47 -4.29 3.30
CA THR A 202 -5.45 -5.09 3.98
C THR A 202 -6.07 -5.80 5.17
N GLN A 203 -6.29 -7.17 5.09
CA GLN A 203 -5.93 -8.03 3.99
C GLN A 203 -6.84 -9.28 3.87
N VAL A 204 -6.54 -10.19 2.95
CA VAL A 204 -7.37 -11.39 2.72
C VAL A 204 -7.30 -12.36 3.90
N SER A 205 -6.12 -12.66 4.42
CA SER A 205 -5.92 -13.59 5.56
C SER A 205 -4.89 -13.04 6.53
N ASP A 206 -5.03 -13.43 7.80
CA ASP A 206 -4.01 -13.14 8.80
C ASP A 206 -2.63 -13.64 8.37
N VAL A 207 -1.59 -12.87 8.67
CA VAL A 207 -0.19 -13.19 8.39
C VAL A 207 0.64 -12.86 9.63
N GLU A 208 1.26 -13.88 10.22
CA GLU A 208 2.10 -13.73 11.43
C GLU A 208 1.35 -12.98 12.54
N GLU A 209 1.87 -11.85 13.02
CA GLU A 209 1.22 -11.00 14.03
C GLU A 209 0.18 -10.03 13.46
N GLU A 210 0.10 -9.89 12.15
CA GLU A 210 -0.93 -9.08 11.50
C GLU A 210 -2.26 -9.84 11.41
N LEU A 211 -3.06 -9.77 12.47
CA LEU A 211 -4.36 -10.44 12.59
C LEU A 211 -5.51 -9.59 12.01
N ASN A 212 -5.24 -8.94 10.89
CA ASN A 212 -6.13 -8.00 10.20
C ASN A 212 -6.81 -8.59 8.95
N GLY A 213 -6.61 -9.88 8.70
CA GLY A 213 -7.22 -10.59 7.58
C GLY A 213 -8.73 -10.75 7.71
N LEU A 214 -9.42 -10.86 6.58
CA LEU A 214 -10.82 -11.30 6.52
C LEU A 214 -10.97 -12.79 6.86
N LEU A 215 -9.92 -13.58 6.60
CA LEU A 215 -9.80 -14.97 6.99
C LEU A 215 -8.78 -15.09 8.13
N THR A 216 -8.97 -16.10 8.99
CA THR A 216 -8.00 -16.46 10.01
C THR A 216 -6.69 -16.98 9.39
N TYR A 217 -5.60 -17.05 10.19
CA TYR A 217 -4.29 -17.52 9.76
C TYR A 217 -4.33 -18.90 9.09
N ASP A 218 -5.09 -19.83 9.66
CA ASP A 218 -5.29 -21.18 9.11
C ASP A 218 -6.35 -21.24 7.99
N ARG A 219 -6.97 -20.10 7.64
CA ARG A 219 -8.03 -19.92 6.63
C ARG A 219 -9.29 -20.74 6.84
N ARG A 220 -9.51 -21.27 8.06
CA ARG A 220 -10.68 -22.09 8.40
C ARG A 220 -11.90 -21.27 8.75
N LEU A 221 -11.71 -20.03 9.19
CA LEU A 221 -12.79 -19.15 9.58
C LEU A 221 -12.76 -17.86 8.75
N ASN A 222 -13.93 -17.51 8.20
CA ASN A 222 -14.13 -16.19 7.62
C ASN A 222 -14.63 -15.25 8.72
N LYS A 223 -13.78 -14.34 9.16
CA LYS A 223 -14.12 -13.39 10.22
C LYS A 223 -15.19 -12.37 9.80
N PHE A 224 -15.29 -12.09 8.50
CA PHE A 224 -16.16 -11.04 7.96
C PHE A 224 -17.58 -11.53 7.66
N VAL A 225 -17.71 -12.79 7.25
CA VAL A 225 -18.99 -13.41 6.89
C VAL A 225 -19.31 -14.55 7.88
N GLN A 226 -20.26 -14.34 8.74
CA GLN A 226 -20.99 -15.38 9.49
C GLN A 226 -22.42 -14.97 9.61
#